data_8d74d210633f175952fc72ef15c15075
#
_entry.id   8d74d210633f175952fc72ef15c15075
#
_cell.length_a   1.000
_cell.length_b   1.000
_cell.length_c   1.000
_cell.angle_alpha   90.00
_cell.angle_beta   90.00
_cell.angle_gamma   90.00
#
_symmetry.space_group_name_H-M   'P 1'
#
loop_
_entity.id
_entity.type
_entity.pdbx_description
1 polymer ?
#
loop_
_entity_poly.entity_id
_entity_poly.type
_entity_poly.pdbx_seq_one_letter_code
_entity_poly.pdbx_strand_id
1 'polypeptide(L)'
;MGSEMCIRDSDGMSSLVVAQLLHLEAENPSKDISMYINSPGGVVTSGLSIYDTMQYIKPKVSTLVIGQAASMGSLLLTAGEPGMRYSLPNSRIMVHQPSGGYQGQATDIMIHAEETLKLKKRLNEIYVKHTGQSLKTVEAALERDNFMAAEDAKKWGLIDEIVTQRTSSDEE
;
A
#
# COMPACT_ATOMS: atom_id res chain seq x y z
N MET A 1 -13.13 -16.34 -8.61
CA MET A 1 -11.73 -16.31 -9.09
C MET A 1 -11.11 -15.02 -8.58
N GLY A 2 -10.15 -15.10 -7.64
CA GLY A 2 -9.43 -13.94 -7.13
C GLY A 2 -8.45 -13.44 -8.20
N SER A 3 -8.46 -12.15 -8.50
CA SER A 3 -7.49 -11.56 -9.41
C SER A 3 -6.14 -11.49 -8.70
N GLU A 4 -5.17 -12.29 -9.12
CA GLU A 4 -3.78 -12.19 -8.65
C GLU A 4 -3.10 -11.05 -9.39
N MET A 5 -2.56 -10.09 -8.64
CA MET A 5 -1.82 -8.96 -9.19
C MET A 5 -0.42 -8.87 -8.60
N CYS A 6 0.59 -9.08 -9.44
CA CYS A 6 1.97 -8.68 -9.16
C CYS A 6 2.13 -7.22 -9.56
N ILE A 7 2.24 -6.32 -8.59
CA ILE A 7 2.33 -4.89 -8.85
C ILE A 7 3.79 -4.46 -8.89
N ARG A 8 4.29 -4.11 -10.09
CA ARG A 8 5.33 -3.09 -10.24
C ARG A 8 4.61 -1.80 -10.55
N ASP A 9 4.74 -0.79 -9.69
CA ASP A 9 3.97 0.46 -9.81
C ASP A 9 4.49 1.32 -10.97
N SER A 10 4.17 0.92 -12.19
CA SER A 10 4.27 1.73 -13.40
C SER A 10 2.89 2.29 -13.75
N ASP A 11 2.82 3.41 -14.45
CA ASP A 11 1.54 4.05 -14.81
C ASP A 11 0.56 3.10 -15.52
N GLY A 12 1.07 2.21 -16.38
CA GLY A 12 0.23 1.21 -17.05
C GLY A 12 -0.34 0.16 -16.10
N MET A 13 0.44 -0.27 -15.11
CA MET A 13 0.00 -1.26 -14.13
C MET A 13 -1.01 -0.66 -13.15
N SER A 14 -0.79 0.56 -12.67
CA SER A 14 -1.75 1.23 -11.77
C SER A 14 -3.11 1.44 -12.44
N SER A 15 -3.13 1.83 -13.72
CA SER A 15 -4.35 1.97 -14.48
C SER A 15 -5.12 0.65 -14.62
N LEU A 16 -4.40 -0.47 -14.81
CA LEU A 16 -5.01 -1.80 -14.85
C LEU A 16 -5.62 -2.20 -13.50
N VAL A 17 -4.91 -1.97 -12.40
CA VAL A 17 -5.41 -2.25 -11.04
C VAL A 17 -6.65 -1.42 -10.73
N VAL A 18 -6.63 -0.13 -11.03
CA VAL A 18 -7.78 0.76 -10.88
C VAL A 18 -8.98 0.26 -11.69
N ALA A 19 -8.77 -0.09 -12.96
CA ALA A 19 -9.82 -0.63 -13.81
C ALA A 19 -10.41 -1.93 -13.26
N GLN A 20 -9.57 -2.82 -12.71
CA GLN A 20 -10.03 -4.08 -12.10
C GLN A 20 -10.84 -3.83 -10.82
N LEU A 21 -10.40 -2.91 -9.95
CA LEU A 21 -11.15 -2.56 -8.74
C LEU A 21 -12.56 -2.02 -9.08
N LEU A 22 -12.64 -1.09 -10.04
CA LEU A 22 -13.91 -0.53 -10.50
C LEU A 22 -14.80 -1.57 -11.19
N HIS A 23 -14.20 -2.49 -11.96
CA HIS A 23 -14.92 -3.58 -12.61
C HIS A 23 -15.52 -4.55 -11.58
N LEU A 24 -14.73 -4.98 -10.57
CA LEU A 24 -15.20 -5.87 -9.52
C LEU A 24 -16.32 -5.24 -8.68
N GLU A 25 -16.22 -3.94 -8.39
CA GLU A 25 -17.32 -3.21 -7.76
C GLU A 25 -18.59 -3.21 -8.62
N ALA A 26 -18.44 -2.97 -9.93
CA ALA A 26 -19.57 -2.95 -10.85
C ALA A 26 -20.25 -4.32 -10.98
N GLU A 27 -19.48 -5.41 -10.92
CA GLU A 27 -20.03 -6.78 -10.96
C GLU A 27 -20.78 -7.15 -9.66
N ASN A 28 -20.22 -6.83 -8.51
CA ASN A 28 -20.85 -7.10 -7.21
C ASN A 28 -20.36 -6.16 -6.12
N PRO A 29 -21.07 -5.06 -5.84
CA PRO A 29 -20.66 -4.05 -4.86
C PRO A 29 -20.71 -4.53 -3.39
N SER A 30 -21.24 -5.72 -3.13
CA SER A 30 -21.36 -6.29 -1.77
C SER A 30 -20.32 -7.36 -1.48
N LYS A 31 -19.52 -7.77 -2.47
CA LYS A 31 -18.51 -8.81 -2.32
C LYS A 31 -17.14 -8.19 -2.07
N ASP A 32 -16.49 -8.61 -0.98
CA ASP A 32 -15.14 -8.17 -0.66
C ASP A 32 -14.14 -8.52 -1.77
N ILE A 33 -13.15 -7.65 -1.95
CA ILE A 33 -12.09 -7.79 -2.95
C ILE A 33 -10.80 -8.20 -2.23
N SER A 34 -10.13 -9.25 -2.72
CA SER A 34 -8.83 -9.68 -2.22
C SER A 34 -7.71 -9.15 -3.12
N MET A 35 -6.84 -8.32 -2.57
CA MET A 35 -5.68 -7.76 -3.24
C MET A 35 -4.39 -8.45 -2.76
N TYR A 36 -3.69 -9.12 -3.67
CA TYR A 36 -2.40 -9.76 -3.41
C TYR A 36 -1.27 -8.84 -3.81
N ILE A 37 -0.32 -8.60 -2.91
CA ILE A 37 0.76 -7.62 -3.09
C ILE A 37 2.11 -8.33 -3.11
N ASN A 38 2.84 -8.17 -4.21
CA ASN A 38 4.25 -8.50 -4.34
C ASN A 38 4.92 -7.37 -5.12
N SER A 39 5.33 -6.31 -4.42
CA SER A 39 5.79 -5.08 -5.04
C SER A 39 7.02 -4.50 -4.35
N PRO A 40 8.04 -4.08 -5.12
CA PRO A 40 9.16 -3.31 -4.61
C PRO A 40 8.81 -1.81 -4.40
N GLY A 41 7.58 -1.40 -4.68
CA GLY A 41 7.16 0.00 -4.77
C GLY A 41 7.27 0.56 -6.18
N GLY A 42 7.12 1.87 -6.31
CA GLY A 42 7.14 2.55 -7.61
C GLY A 42 6.75 4.03 -7.52
N VAL A 43 6.14 4.54 -8.58
CA VAL A 43 5.75 5.95 -8.70
C VAL A 43 4.66 6.31 -7.68
N VAL A 44 4.90 7.36 -6.89
CA VAL A 44 3.99 7.76 -5.80
C VAL A 44 2.58 8.07 -6.31
N THR A 45 2.45 8.83 -7.40
CA THR A 45 1.14 9.18 -7.98
C THR A 45 0.37 7.98 -8.49
N SER A 46 1.07 6.99 -9.07
CA SER A 46 0.48 5.72 -9.49
C SER A 46 -0.03 4.91 -8.30
N GLY A 47 0.72 4.84 -7.22
CA GLY A 47 0.28 4.19 -5.97
C GLY A 47 -0.88 4.93 -5.31
N LEU A 48 -0.88 6.26 -5.29
CA LEU A 48 -1.99 7.05 -4.76
C LEU A 48 -3.27 6.88 -5.57
N SER A 49 -3.21 6.65 -6.89
CA SER A 49 -4.41 6.37 -7.69
C SER A 49 -5.08 5.05 -7.27
N ILE A 50 -4.28 4.02 -6.97
CA ILE A 50 -4.79 2.75 -6.44
C ILE A 50 -5.36 2.96 -5.04
N TYR A 51 -4.62 3.65 -4.16
CA TYR A 51 -5.05 3.97 -2.80
C TYR A 51 -6.41 4.67 -2.78
N ASP A 52 -6.55 5.75 -3.54
CA ASP A 52 -7.79 6.51 -3.62
C ASP A 52 -8.94 5.65 -4.14
N THR A 53 -8.68 4.79 -5.12
CA THR A 53 -9.69 3.85 -5.64
C THR A 53 -10.11 2.83 -4.58
N MET A 54 -9.17 2.25 -3.83
CA MET A 54 -9.46 1.33 -2.71
C MET A 54 -10.36 2.00 -1.65
N GLN A 55 -10.15 3.30 -1.38
CA GLN A 55 -10.95 4.03 -0.41
C GLN A 55 -12.30 4.52 -0.97
N TYR A 56 -12.42 4.65 -2.29
CA TYR A 56 -13.60 5.17 -2.98
C TYR A 56 -14.68 4.13 -3.21
N ILE A 57 -14.30 2.90 -3.57
CA ILE A 57 -15.24 1.82 -3.90
C ILE A 57 -15.97 1.31 -2.65
N LYS A 58 -17.18 0.74 -2.87
CA LYS A 58 -18.01 0.19 -1.79
C LYS A 58 -17.51 -1.12 -1.20
N PRO A 59 -17.00 -2.10 -2.00
CA PRO A 59 -16.44 -3.33 -1.47
C PRO A 59 -15.30 -3.07 -0.51
N LYS A 60 -15.22 -3.85 0.56
CA LYS A 60 -14.02 -3.89 1.41
C LYS A 60 -12.87 -4.52 0.64
N VAL A 61 -11.69 -3.94 0.78
CA VAL A 61 -10.47 -4.45 0.14
C VAL A 61 -9.59 -5.12 1.20
N SER A 62 -9.53 -6.45 1.14
CA SER A 62 -8.55 -7.23 1.90
C SER A 62 -7.20 -7.20 1.20
N THR A 63 -6.12 -7.09 1.97
CA THR A 63 -4.75 -7.08 1.43
C THR A 63 -3.92 -8.22 2.00
N LEU A 64 -3.13 -8.88 1.14
CA LEU A 64 -2.20 -9.94 1.54
C LEU A 64 -0.86 -9.75 0.85
N VAL A 65 0.22 -9.57 1.61
CA VAL A 65 1.57 -9.54 1.04
C VAL A 65 2.10 -10.95 0.82
N ILE A 66 2.59 -11.18 -0.41
CA ILE A 66 3.26 -12.40 -0.86
C ILE A 66 4.67 -12.02 -1.32
N GLY A 67 5.72 -12.46 -0.63
CA GLY A 67 7.09 -12.12 -0.93
C GLY A 67 7.50 -10.76 -0.37
N GLN A 68 7.10 -9.64 -0.98
CA GLN A 68 7.44 -8.32 -0.45
C GLN A 68 6.37 -7.26 -0.70
N ALA A 69 6.31 -6.30 0.23
CA ALA A 69 5.59 -5.04 0.07
C ALA A 69 6.51 -3.89 0.51
N ALA A 70 7.13 -3.21 -0.45
CA ALA A 70 8.06 -2.13 -0.17
C ALA A 70 7.53 -0.77 -0.66
N SER A 71 7.87 0.31 0.05
CA SER A 71 7.53 1.69 -0.36
C SER A 71 6.02 1.85 -0.59
N MET A 72 5.60 2.26 -1.81
CA MET A 72 4.16 2.35 -2.15
C MET A 72 3.43 1.02 -1.97
N GLY A 73 4.08 -0.13 -2.19
CA GLY A 73 3.49 -1.45 -1.91
C GLY A 73 3.14 -1.65 -0.44
N SER A 74 3.96 -1.15 0.50
CA SER A 74 3.64 -1.21 1.94
C SER A 74 2.51 -0.26 2.33
N LEU A 75 2.38 0.88 1.66
CA LEU A 75 1.24 1.79 1.86
C LEU A 75 -0.07 1.14 1.41
N LEU A 76 -0.09 0.51 0.23
CA LEU A 76 -1.27 -0.20 -0.26
C LEU A 76 -1.65 -1.39 0.64
N LEU A 77 -0.66 -2.15 1.13
CA LEU A 77 -0.87 -3.22 2.11
C LEU A 77 -1.59 -2.69 3.36
N THR A 78 -1.09 -1.59 3.91
CA THR A 78 -1.60 -0.97 5.13
C THR A 78 -2.98 -0.32 4.92
N ALA A 79 -3.30 0.08 3.68
CA ALA A 79 -4.55 0.72 3.30
C ALA A 79 -5.75 -0.23 3.14
N GLY A 80 -5.55 -1.53 3.31
CA GLY A 80 -6.63 -2.51 3.34
C GLY A 80 -7.63 -2.25 4.47
N GLU A 81 -8.79 -2.89 4.39
CA GLU A 81 -9.82 -2.80 5.43
C GLU A 81 -9.24 -3.24 6.79
N PRO A 82 -9.45 -2.48 7.87
CA PRO A 82 -9.02 -2.87 9.21
C PRO A 82 -9.51 -4.27 9.60
N GLY A 83 -8.59 -5.12 10.08
CA GLY A 83 -8.85 -6.53 10.37
C GLY A 83 -8.68 -7.47 9.16
N MET A 84 -8.43 -6.93 7.97
CA MET A 84 -8.30 -7.70 6.72
C MET A 84 -6.97 -7.46 6.00
N ARG A 85 -5.92 -7.10 6.75
CA ARG A 85 -4.57 -6.85 6.23
C ARG A 85 -3.65 -7.98 6.67
N TYR A 86 -3.14 -8.75 5.73
CA TYR A 86 -2.48 -10.01 5.99
C TYR A 86 -1.05 -10.06 5.45
N SER A 87 -0.23 -10.92 6.06
CA SER A 87 1.10 -11.27 5.56
C SER A 87 1.30 -12.77 5.59
N LEU A 88 2.01 -13.32 4.58
CA LEU A 88 2.61 -14.64 4.71
C LEU A 88 3.84 -14.58 5.63
N PRO A 89 4.22 -15.68 6.32
CA PRO A 89 5.24 -15.66 7.38
C PRO A 89 6.62 -15.18 6.94
N ASN A 90 6.99 -15.45 5.69
CA ASN A 90 8.31 -15.11 5.14
C ASN A 90 8.28 -13.84 4.28
N SER A 91 7.19 -13.10 4.27
CA SER A 91 7.10 -11.84 3.52
C SER A 91 7.88 -10.73 4.20
N ARG A 92 8.37 -9.81 3.40
CA ARG A 92 9.18 -8.68 3.82
C ARG A 92 8.44 -7.38 3.54
N ILE A 93 8.32 -6.53 4.53
CA ILE A 93 7.68 -5.23 4.41
C ILE A 93 8.74 -4.14 4.61
N MET A 94 8.73 -3.10 3.77
CA MET A 94 9.66 -1.99 3.89
C MET A 94 8.94 -0.66 3.76
N VAL A 95 9.17 0.22 4.72
CA VAL A 95 8.67 1.59 4.72
C VAL A 95 9.82 2.58 4.61
N HIS A 96 9.64 3.63 3.84
CA HIS A 96 10.56 4.76 3.72
C HIS A 96 9.87 6.00 3.18
N GLN A 97 10.53 7.16 3.28
CA GLN A 97 10.07 8.40 2.68
C GLN A 97 10.19 8.38 1.15
N PRO A 98 9.42 9.21 0.41
CA PRO A 98 9.58 9.32 -1.03
C PRO A 98 10.98 9.83 -1.39
N SER A 99 11.53 9.29 -2.47
CA SER A 99 12.80 9.73 -3.04
C SER A 99 12.58 10.24 -4.46
N GLY A 100 13.42 11.18 -4.88
CA GLY A 100 13.40 11.72 -6.24
C GLY A 100 14.67 12.48 -6.54
N GLY A 101 14.92 12.74 -7.82
CA GLY A 101 16.02 13.58 -8.30
C GLY A 101 15.50 14.51 -9.38
N TYR A 102 15.94 15.78 -9.35
CA TYR A 102 15.50 16.79 -10.30
C TYR A 102 16.70 17.55 -10.83
N GLN A 103 16.64 17.89 -12.13
CA GLN A 103 17.61 18.72 -12.81
C GLN A 103 16.88 19.85 -13.52
N GLY A 104 17.47 21.05 -13.52
CA GLY A 104 16.88 22.22 -14.18
C GLY A 104 17.39 23.51 -13.57
N GLN A 105 16.67 24.59 -13.81
CA GLN A 105 16.96 25.90 -13.20
C GLN A 105 16.67 25.85 -11.70
N ALA A 106 17.33 26.68 -10.91
CA ALA A 106 17.20 26.71 -9.45
C ALA A 106 15.74 26.81 -8.99
N THR A 107 14.93 27.63 -9.64
CA THR A 107 13.50 27.80 -9.33
C THR A 107 12.71 26.50 -9.58
N ASP A 108 12.98 25.78 -10.67
CA ASP A 108 12.31 24.52 -10.99
C ASP A 108 12.66 23.45 -9.96
N ILE A 109 13.94 23.37 -9.55
CA ILE A 109 14.39 22.45 -8.50
C ILE A 109 13.65 22.73 -7.18
N MET A 110 13.47 24.01 -6.81
CA MET A 110 12.73 24.40 -5.60
C MET A 110 11.26 23.96 -5.67
N ILE A 111 10.58 24.19 -6.79
CA ILE A 111 9.18 23.79 -6.99
C ILE A 111 9.02 22.29 -6.79
N HIS A 112 9.89 21.49 -7.40
CA HIS A 112 9.85 20.04 -7.26
C HIS A 112 10.20 19.56 -5.84
N ALA A 113 11.14 20.23 -5.17
CA ALA A 113 11.46 19.90 -3.78
C ALA A 113 10.27 20.17 -2.85
N GLU A 114 9.58 21.31 -3.01
CA GLU A 114 8.37 21.62 -2.24
C GLU A 114 7.25 20.60 -2.48
N GLU A 115 7.05 20.17 -3.72
CA GLU A 115 6.04 19.16 -4.04
C GLU A 115 6.39 17.80 -3.41
N THR A 116 7.66 17.41 -3.43
CA THR A 116 8.13 16.18 -2.75
C THR A 116 7.87 16.24 -1.25
N LEU A 117 8.08 17.38 -0.60
CA LEU A 117 7.77 17.57 0.81
C LEU A 117 6.27 17.45 1.11
N LYS A 118 5.41 17.98 0.24
CA LYS A 118 3.95 17.83 0.35
C LYS A 118 3.54 16.36 0.22
N LEU A 119 4.12 15.63 -0.73
CA LEU A 119 3.88 14.19 -0.89
C LEU A 119 4.35 13.43 0.34
N LYS A 120 5.56 13.69 0.87
CA LYS A 120 6.06 13.09 2.12
C LYS A 120 5.06 13.27 3.26
N LYS A 121 4.57 14.48 3.47
CA LYS A 121 3.58 14.76 4.51
C LYS A 121 2.30 13.95 4.31
N ARG A 122 1.76 13.92 3.09
CA ARG A 122 0.54 13.16 2.75
C ARG A 122 0.70 11.66 3.00
N LEU A 123 1.82 11.07 2.58
CA LEU A 123 2.09 9.65 2.81
C LEU A 123 2.18 9.35 4.31
N ASN A 124 2.85 10.19 5.10
CA ASN A 124 2.90 10.03 6.55
C ASN A 124 1.50 10.09 7.19
N GLU A 125 0.64 11.01 6.75
CA GLU A 125 -0.75 11.12 7.23
C GLU A 125 -1.58 9.87 6.89
N ILE A 126 -1.35 9.23 5.72
CA ILE A 126 -1.98 7.98 5.36
C ILE A 126 -1.54 6.85 6.29
N TYR A 127 -0.23 6.70 6.56
CA TYR A 127 0.24 5.72 7.53
C TYR A 127 -0.33 5.96 8.94
N VAL A 128 -0.36 7.19 9.42
CA VAL A 128 -1.01 7.56 10.71
C VAL A 128 -2.46 7.07 10.74
N LYS A 129 -3.22 7.37 9.68
CA LYS A 129 -4.64 6.97 9.57
C LYS A 129 -4.85 5.46 9.70
N HIS A 130 -4.03 4.68 9.00
CA HIS A 130 -4.25 3.24 8.89
C HIS A 130 -3.56 2.40 9.97
N THR A 131 -2.48 2.91 10.58
CA THR A 131 -1.74 2.19 11.62
C THR A 131 -2.11 2.59 13.03
N GLY A 132 -2.71 3.76 13.22
CA GLY A 132 -2.95 4.34 14.54
C GLY A 132 -1.69 4.88 15.24
N GLN A 133 -0.53 4.86 14.59
CA GLN A 133 0.72 5.40 15.12
C GLN A 133 0.69 6.93 15.16
N SER A 134 1.48 7.54 16.07
CA SER A 134 1.65 8.99 16.06
C SER A 134 2.43 9.46 14.83
N LEU A 135 2.17 10.70 14.37
CA LEU A 135 2.92 11.28 13.25
C LEU A 135 4.44 11.23 13.49
N LYS A 136 4.89 11.55 14.70
CA LYS A 136 6.30 11.49 15.09
C LYS A 136 6.89 10.07 14.93
N THR A 137 6.13 9.04 15.31
CA THR A 137 6.56 7.64 15.16
C THR A 137 6.67 7.26 13.68
N VAL A 138 5.69 7.68 12.88
CA VAL A 138 5.68 7.43 11.43
C VAL A 138 6.85 8.14 10.75
N GLU A 139 7.07 9.43 11.02
CA GLU A 139 8.19 10.19 10.46
C GLU A 139 9.54 9.55 10.78
N ALA A 140 9.74 9.12 12.03
CA ALA A 140 10.96 8.44 12.43
C ALA A 140 11.15 7.09 11.72
N ALA A 141 10.07 6.31 11.56
CA ALA A 141 10.12 5.00 10.92
C ALA A 141 10.36 5.09 9.41
N LEU A 142 9.86 6.15 8.74
CA LEU A 142 9.98 6.36 7.31
C LEU A 142 11.23 7.18 6.90
N GLU A 143 12.04 7.64 7.85
CA GLU A 143 13.18 8.54 7.53
C GLU A 143 14.25 7.86 6.66
N ARG A 144 14.44 6.54 6.82
CA ARG A 144 15.32 5.70 6.01
C ARG A 144 14.63 4.36 5.74
N ASP A 145 15.22 3.55 4.86
CA ASP A 145 14.74 2.20 4.59
C ASP A 145 14.60 1.40 5.89
N ASN A 146 13.37 1.09 6.23
CA ASN A 146 13.03 0.37 7.44
C ASN A 146 12.34 -0.95 7.06
N PHE A 147 13.09 -2.03 7.17
CA PHE A 147 12.64 -3.37 6.84
C PHE A 147 12.06 -4.06 8.05
N MET A 148 10.88 -4.63 7.89
CA MET A 148 10.16 -5.35 8.93
C MET A 148 9.84 -6.76 8.47
N ALA A 149 10.06 -7.75 9.35
CA ALA A 149 9.45 -9.07 9.22
C ALA A 149 7.96 -8.99 9.52
N ALA A 150 7.20 -10.03 9.17
CA ALA A 150 5.76 -10.04 9.35
C ALA A 150 5.32 -9.75 10.80
N GLU A 151 6.03 -10.31 11.80
CA GLU A 151 5.77 -10.09 13.23
C GLU A 151 5.96 -8.63 13.65
N ASP A 152 7.01 -7.97 13.16
CA ASP A 152 7.27 -6.57 13.47
C ASP A 152 6.27 -5.65 12.77
N ALA A 153 5.91 -5.95 11.54
CA ALA A 153 4.87 -5.23 10.80
C ALA A 153 3.50 -5.32 11.49
N LYS A 154 3.16 -6.49 12.05
CA LYS A 154 1.94 -6.67 12.86
C LYS A 154 1.98 -5.82 14.13
N LYS A 155 3.08 -5.87 14.88
CA LYS A 155 3.25 -5.05 16.10
C LYS A 155 3.19 -3.55 15.80
N TRP A 156 3.72 -3.14 14.65
CA TRP A 156 3.73 -1.74 14.25
C TRP A 156 2.38 -1.27 13.69
N GLY A 157 1.50 -2.19 13.30
CA GLY A 157 0.14 -1.90 12.81
C GLY A 157 0.02 -1.80 11.29
N LEU A 158 1.03 -2.22 10.53
CA LEU A 158 0.97 -2.27 9.07
C LEU A 158 0.02 -3.38 8.58
N ILE A 159 -0.07 -4.47 9.33
CA ILE A 159 -0.94 -5.61 9.07
C ILE A 159 -1.68 -6.02 10.34
N ASP A 160 -2.74 -6.78 10.18
CA ASP A 160 -3.56 -7.29 11.28
C ASP A 160 -3.20 -8.72 11.67
N GLU A 161 -2.87 -9.58 10.68
CA GLU A 161 -2.62 -11.00 10.93
C GLU A 161 -1.57 -11.62 10.00
N ILE A 162 -0.89 -12.67 10.50
CA ILE A 162 0.03 -13.50 9.73
C ILE A 162 -0.68 -14.83 9.47
N VAL A 163 -0.85 -15.16 8.19
CA VAL A 163 -1.58 -16.36 7.76
C VAL A 163 -0.64 -17.37 7.14
N THR A 164 -0.76 -18.62 7.54
CA THR A 164 0.06 -19.73 7.02
C THR A 164 -0.70 -20.61 6.04
N GLN A 165 -2.04 -20.61 6.12
CA GLN A 165 -2.92 -21.42 5.30
C GLN A 165 -4.19 -20.62 4.98
N ARG A 166 -4.82 -20.89 3.85
CA ARG A 166 -6.19 -20.41 3.62
C ARG A 166 -7.10 -21.05 4.65
N THR A 167 -7.87 -20.26 5.39
CA THR A 167 -8.98 -20.79 6.17
C THR A 167 -10.00 -21.37 5.19
N SER A 168 -10.36 -22.62 5.37
CA SER A 168 -11.41 -23.30 4.60
C SER A 168 -12.77 -22.72 5.00
N SER A 169 -13.15 -21.61 4.39
CA SER A 169 -14.50 -21.03 4.50
C SER A 169 -15.22 -21.08 3.14
N ASP A 170 -15.06 -22.17 2.40
CA ASP A 170 -15.77 -22.40 1.14
C ASP A 170 -16.39 -23.81 1.16
N GLU A 171 -17.21 -24.08 2.18
CA GLU A 171 -18.24 -25.11 2.14
C GLU A 171 -19.51 -24.51 2.77
N GLU A 172 -20.21 -23.67 1.99
CA GLU A 172 -21.68 -23.55 2.02
C GLU A 172 -22.15 -22.84 0.74
#